data_d12e18ba8d6e880ffe4dc95d721d3015
#
_entry.id   d12e18ba8d6e880ffe4dc95d721d3015
#
_cell.length_a   1.000
_cell.length_b   1.000
_cell.length_c   1.000
_cell.angle_alpha   90.00
_cell.angle_beta   90.00
_cell.angle_gamma   90.00
#
_symmetry.space_group_name_H-M   'P 1'
#
loop_
_entity.id
_entity.type
_entity.pdbx_description
1 polymer ?
#
loop_
_entity_poly.entity_id
_entity_poly.type
_entity_poly.pdbx_seq_one_letter_code
_entity_poly.pdbx_strand_id
1 'polypeptide(L)'
;MYVSSLLLLLVNWGLARSCPAPCTCWNRASDCSEKDLVAAPSGLPLDITNLSLAHNKVLSIPLGYFSCYTELVILDLRNNCLADLPSGLFLPLKKLAHLDLSYNNLTRVTYDLLQPAQNLARLILSHNPGLSVIAPQALSGLPQLHYLDLSHNGLTFLGQELLDGLPASVSVRLAGNPWFCGCTMVPLLKWVASNLQRCNSDSREVECAGPAEVKGIPLFTLTEESFKACRFSLTLDDYLFIAFVGFVVSIASVATNFLLGITANCCHRWSKASEEEEM
;
A
#
# COMPACT_ATOMS: atom_id res chain seq x y z
N MET A 1 34.69 -24.31 -54.50
CA MET A 1 34.79 -23.40 -53.36
C MET A 1 33.78 -22.23 -53.40
N TYR A 2 32.57 -22.43 -53.88
CA TYR A 2 31.56 -21.36 -54.00
C TYR A 2 30.25 -21.65 -53.24
N VAL A 3 30.12 -22.79 -52.57
CA VAL A 3 28.89 -23.20 -51.88
C VAL A 3 28.86 -22.69 -50.43
N SER A 4 30.04 -22.40 -49.82
CA SER A 4 30.14 -21.91 -48.42
C SER A 4 29.73 -20.45 -48.24
N SER A 5 29.86 -19.61 -49.30
CA SER A 5 29.53 -18.17 -49.18
C SER A 5 28.03 -17.88 -49.30
N LEU A 6 27.25 -18.77 -49.96
CA LEU A 6 25.80 -18.59 -50.08
C LEU A 6 25.05 -18.97 -48.78
N LEU A 7 25.58 -19.95 -48.04
CA LEU A 7 25.00 -20.34 -46.76
C LEU A 7 25.20 -19.26 -45.66
N LEU A 8 26.31 -18.50 -45.71
CA LEU A 8 26.55 -17.39 -44.77
C LEU A 8 25.69 -16.15 -45.07
N LEU A 9 25.20 -15.97 -46.30
CA LEU A 9 24.30 -14.89 -46.65
C LEU A 9 22.83 -15.18 -46.27
N LEU A 10 22.46 -16.46 -46.13
CA LEU A 10 21.11 -16.84 -45.71
C LEU A 10 20.91 -16.80 -44.16
N VAL A 11 22.00 -16.83 -43.41
CA VAL A 11 21.96 -16.74 -41.95
C VAL A 11 21.85 -15.27 -41.47
N ASN A 12 22.16 -14.29 -42.33
CA ASN A 12 22.03 -12.86 -42.03
C ASN A 12 20.71 -12.18 -42.47
N TRP A 13 19.80 -12.94 -43.06
CA TRP A 13 18.41 -12.50 -43.13
C TRP A 13 17.83 -12.69 -41.73
N GLY A 14 18.23 -11.73 -40.92
CA GLY A 14 17.83 -11.63 -39.51
C GLY A 14 16.39 -12.05 -39.38
N LEU A 15 16.14 -12.79 -38.37
CA LEU A 15 14.86 -12.83 -37.68
C LEU A 15 14.30 -11.42 -37.66
N ALA A 16 13.66 -11.00 -38.77
CA ALA A 16 12.78 -9.86 -38.77
C ALA A 16 11.78 -10.20 -37.67
N ARG A 17 11.98 -9.61 -36.50
CA ARG A 17 11.13 -9.78 -35.34
C ARG A 17 9.77 -9.32 -35.79
N SER A 18 8.98 -10.25 -36.35
CA SER A 18 7.62 -9.95 -36.74
C SER A 18 6.83 -9.62 -35.52
N CYS A 19 6.19 -8.47 -35.52
CA CYS A 19 5.23 -8.12 -34.50
C CYS A 19 4.18 -9.24 -34.38
N PRO A 20 3.93 -9.80 -33.22
CA PRO A 20 2.94 -10.85 -33.08
C PRO A 20 1.55 -10.30 -33.39
N ALA A 21 0.76 -11.02 -34.17
CA ALA A 21 -0.63 -10.70 -34.33
C ALA A 21 -1.34 -10.87 -32.96
N PRO A 22 -2.26 -9.99 -32.56
CA PRO A 22 -2.84 -8.86 -33.29
C PRO A 22 -2.16 -7.49 -33.02
N CYS A 23 -0.93 -7.46 -32.46
CA CYS A 23 -0.24 -6.21 -32.11
C CYS A 23 0.29 -5.48 -33.35
N THR A 24 0.62 -4.19 -33.19
CA THR A 24 1.33 -3.38 -34.16
C THR A 24 2.64 -2.88 -33.54
N CYS A 25 3.74 -2.96 -34.29
CA CYS A 25 5.06 -2.59 -33.79
C CYS A 25 5.73 -1.58 -34.72
N TRP A 26 6.23 -0.46 -34.15
CA TRP A 26 6.97 0.56 -34.89
C TRP A 26 7.91 1.32 -33.92
N ASN A 27 9.04 1.74 -34.42
CA ASN A 27 9.96 2.60 -33.66
C ASN A 27 10.22 2.17 -32.21
N ARG A 28 10.49 0.86 -31.97
CA ARG A 28 10.68 0.27 -30.65
C ARG A 28 9.44 0.36 -29.72
N ALA A 29 8.27 0.60 -30.28
CA ALA A 29 7.01 0.51 -29.58
C ALA A 29 6.21 -0.69 -30.07
N SER A 30 5.51 -1.35 -29.16
CA SER A 30 4.53 -2.40 -29.44
C SER A 30 3.19 -2.00 -28.85
N ASP A 31 2.23 -1.80 -29.72
CA ASP A 31 0.85 -1.51 -29.35
C ASP A 31 -0.03 -2.74 -29.56
N CYS A 32 -0.48 -3.29 -28.46
CA CYS A 32 -1.40 -4.41 -28.36
C CYS A 32 -2.72 -4.00 -27.70
N SER A 33 -3.03 -2.70 -27.67
CA SER A 33 -4.25 -2.19 -27.03
C SER A 33 -5.52 -2.53 -27.80
N GLU A 34 -6.64 -2.71 -27.10
CA GLU A 34 -7.96 -2.96 -27.71
C GLU A 34 -8.01 -4.21 -28.62
N LYS A 35 -7.36 -5.29 -28.20
CA LYS A 35 -7.26 -6.54 -28.98
C LYS A 35 -7.96 -7.73 -28.35
N ASP A 36 -8.79 -7.50 -27.32
CA ASP A 36 -9.47 -8.56 -26.58
C ASP A 36 -8.55 -9.65 -26.01
N LEU A 37 -7.28 -9.30 -25.74
CA LEU A 37 -6.30 -10.24 -25.21
C LEU A 37 -6.67 -10.69 -23.81
N VAL A 38 -6.63 -12.00 -23.57
CA VAL A 38 -6.83 -12.60 -22.23
C VAL A 38 -5.51 -12.90 -21.52
N ALA A 39 -4.39 -12.83 -22.24
CA ALA A 39 -3.03 -13.01 -21.74
C ALA A 39 -2.07 -12.09 -22.50
N ALA A 40 -0.93 -11.78 -21.88
CA ALA A 40 0.13 -11.02 -22.52
C ALA A 40 0.70 -11.79 -23.71
N PRO A 41 0.88 -11.16 -24.90
CA PRO A 41 1.31 -11.83 -26.12
C PRO A 41 2.79 -12.24 -26.04
N SER A 42 3.15 -13.39 -26.60
CA SER A 42 4.54 -13.82 -26.74
C SER A 42 5.15 -13.30 -28.05
N GLY A 43 6.48 -13.21 -28.10
CA GLY A 43 7.21 -12.92 -29.33
C GLY A 43 7.26 -11.44 -29.73
N LEU A 44 7.01 -10.52 -28.81
CA LEU A 44 7.26 -9.09 -29.03
C LEU A 44 8.76 -8.83 -29.31
N PRO A 45 9.11 -7.79 -30.09
CA PRO A 45 10.50 -7.39 -30.27
C PRO A 45 11.18 -7.12 -28.93
N LEU A 46 12.42 -7.61 -28.74
CA LEU A 46 13.10 -7.52 -27.42
C LEU A 46 13.69 -6.16 -27.11
N ASP A 47 13.81 -5.30 -28.12
CA ASP A 47 14.39 -3.96 -28.02
C ASP A 47 13.34 -2.86 -27.81
N ILE A 48 12.09 -3.25 -27.52
CA ILE A 48 11.01 -2.28 -27.29
C ILE A 48 11.27 -1.43 -26.05
N THR A 49 10.96 -0.16 -26.20
CA THR A 49 10.97 0.81 -25.09
C THR A 49 9.57 1.11 -24.58
N ASN A 50 8.55 0.91 -25.40
CA ASN A 50 7.17 1.18 -25.09
C ASN A 50 6.31 -0.06 -25.38
N LEU A 51 5.51 -0.46 -24.40
CA LEU A 51 4.53 -1.53 -24.54
C LEU A 51 3.18 -1.06 -24.04
N SER A 52 2.16 -1.12 -24.89
CA SER A 52 0.77 -0.97 -24.48
C SER A 52 0.04 -2.29 -24.60
N LEU A 53 -0.56 -2.73 -23.49
CA LEU A 53 -1.54 -3.80 -23.38
C LEU A 53 -2.90 -3.25 -22.90
N ALA A 54 -3.10 -1.94 -23.04
CA ALA A 54 -4.29 -1.26 -22.52
C ALA A 54 -5.59 -1.77 -23.14
N HIS A 55 -6.68 -1.65 -22.38
CA HIS A 55 -8.02 -2.00 -22.86
C HIS A 55 -8.14 -3.44 -23.39
N ASN A 56 -7.65 -4.40 -22.58
CA ASN A 56 -7.75 -5.82 -22.86
C ASN A 56 -8.45 -6.56 -21.69
N LYS A 57 -8.38 -7.89 -21.69
CA LYS A 57 -8.97 -8.76 -20.66
C LYS A 57 -7.90 -9.60 -19.96
N VAL A 58 -6.67 -9.07 -19.84
CA VAL A 58 -5.54 -9.80 -19.25
C VAL A 58 -5.79 -10.00 -17.77
N LEU A 59 -5.83 -11.26 -17.33
CA LEU A 59 -6.09 -11.67 -15.96
C LEU A 59 -4.83 -11.72 -15.11
N SER A 60 -3.70 -12.09 -15.72
CA SER A 60 -2.42 -12.22 -15.05
C SER A 60 -1.25 -12.07 -16.02
N ILE A 61 -0.11 -11.67 -15.50
CA ILE A 61 1.17 -11.64 -16.22
C ILE A 61 2.11 -12.61 -15.49
N PRO A 62 2.61 -13.67 -16.17
CA PRO A 62 3.48 -14.66 -15.52
C PRO A 62 4.78 -14.03 -15.00
N LEU A 63 5.27 -14.51 -13.86
CA LEU A 63 6.61 -14.14 -13.40
C LEU A 63 7.63 -14.51 -14.50
N GLY A 64 8.55 -13.57 -14.78
CA GLY A 64 9.55 -13.74 -15.83
C GLY A 64 9.11 -13.29 -17.23
N TYR A 65 7.85 -12.92 -17.45
CA TYR A 65 7.39 -12.39 -18.73
C TYR A 65 8.27 -11.23 -19.25
N PHE A 66 8.64 -10.32 -18.35
CA PHE A 66 9.46 -9.16 -18.71
C PHE A 66 10.97 -9.40 -18.71
N SER A 67 11.45 -10.63 -18.48
CA SER A 67 12.90 -10.93 -18.35
C SER A 67 13.74 -10.49 -19.55
N CYS A 68 13.16 -10.50 -20.75
CA CYS A 68 13.86 -10.12 -21.98
C CYS A 68 13.59 -8.67 -22.42
N TYR A 69 12.69 -7.94 -21.78
CA TYR A 69 12.28 -6.59 -22.19
C TYR A 69 12.96 -5.50 -21.35
N THR A 70 14.26 -5.61 -21.16
CA THR A 70 15.07 -4.76 -20.24
C THR A 70 15.17 -3.30 -20.69
N GLU A 71 14.79 -3.00 -21.94
CA GLU A 71 14.81 -1.66 -22.52
C GLU A 71 13.49 -0.89 -22.29
N LEU A 72 12.46 -1.52 -21.67
CA LEU A 72 11.18 -0.87 -21.45
C LEU A 72 11.31 0.38 -20.55
N VAL A 73 10.74 1.46 -21.04
CA VAL A 73 10.62 2.77 -20.40
C VAL A 73 9.16 3.09 -20.06
N ILE A 74 8.23 2.70 -20.94
CA ILE A 74 6.80 2.91 -20.77
C ILE A 74 6.08 1.57 -20.85
N LEU A 75 5.29 1.28 -19.81
CA LEU A 75 4.43 0.10 -19.72
C LEU A 75 3.01 0.53 -19.37
N ASP A 76 2.10 0.35 -20.32
CA ASP A 76 0.68 0.65 -20.15
C ASP A 76 -0.12 -0.66 -20.06
N LEU A 77 -0.64 -0.92 -18.85
CA LEU A 77 -1.46 -2.07 -18.50
C LEU A 77 -2.87 -1.67 -18.08
N ARG A 78 -3.26 -0.42 -18.33
CA ARG A 78 -4.56 0.12 -17.88
C ARG A 78 -5.73 -0.63 -18.51
N ASN A 79 -6.85 -0.62 -17.79
CA ASN A 79 -8.11 -1.22 -18.21
C ASN A 79 -7.94 -2.69 -18.65
N ASN A 80 -7.57 -3.50 -17.67
CA ASN A 80 -7.44 -4.95 -17.75
C ASN A 80 -8.14 -5.60 -16.54
N CYS A 81 -7.91 -6.90 -16.33
CA CYS A 81 -8.51 -7.66 -15.23
C CYS A 81 -7.45 -8.13 -14.21
N LEU A 82 -6.34 -7.41 -14.08
CA LEU A 82 -5.23 -7.78 -13.19
C LEU A 82 -5.67 -7.64 -11.73
N ALA A 83 -5.62 -8.75 -10.96
CA ALA A 83 -5.98 -8.75 -9.55
C ALA A 83 -4.74 -8.79 -8.63
N ASP A 84 -3.82 -9.67 -8.94
CA ASP A 84 -2.56 -9.81 -8.22
C ASP A 84 -1.39 -9.77 -9.20
N LEU A 85 -0.31 -9.11 -8.79
CA LEU A 85 0.94 -9.06 -9.55
C LEU A 85 2.01 -9.84 -8.78
N PRO A 86 2.69 -10.80 -9.42
CA PRO A 86 3.75 -11.57 -8.77
C PRO A 86 4.86 -10.67 -8.23
N SER A 87 5.34 -11.00 -7.06
CA SER A 87 6.53 -10.38 -6.47
C SER A 87 7.70 -10.45 -7.46
N GLY A 88 8.40 -9.34 -7.66
CA GLY A 88 9.52 -9.27 -8.60
C GLY A 88 9.14 -9.24 -10.09
N LEU A 89 7.86 -9.11 -10.45
CA LEU A 89 7.41 -9.05 -11.85
C LEU A 89 8.17 -8.00 -12.66
N PHE A 90 8.39 -6.82 -12.08
CA PHE A 90 9.07 -5.69 -12.74
C PHE A 90 10.58 -5.66 -12.47
N LEU A 91 11.16 -6.67 -11.81
CA LEU A 91 12.58 -6.75 -11.49
C LEU A 91 13.52 -6.51 -12.70
N PRO A 92 13.22 -7.02 -13.90
CA PRO A 92 14.06 -6.78 -15.08
C PRO A 92 13.98 -5.36 -15.64
N LEU A 93 12.93 -4.60 -15.31
CA LEU A 93 12.57 -3.32 -15.94
C LEU A 93 13.28 -2.12 -15.29
N LYS A 94 14.61 -2.15 -15.25
CA LYS A 94 15.40 -1.11 -14.60
C LYS A 94 15.30 0.28 -15.24
N LYS A 95 14.88 0.36 -16.52
CA LYS A 95 14.69 1.63 -17.24
C LYS A 95 13.26 2.15 -17.19
N LEU A 96 12.34 1.42 -16.52
CA LEU A 96 10.93 1.78 -16.45
C LEU A 96 10.76 3.13 -15.79
N ALA A 97 10.19 4.08 -16.53
CA ALA A 97 9.91 5.44 -16.08
C ALA A 97 8.41 5.73 -15.94
N HIS A 98 7.58 5.01 -16.68
CA HIS A 98 6.12 5.18 -16.64
C HIS A 98 5.44 3.83 -16.56
N LEU A 99 4.63 3.64 -15.51
CA LEU A 99 3.79 2.45 -15.29
C LEU A 99 2.35 2.88 -15.05
N ASP A 100 1.45 2.43 -15.93
CA ASP A 100 0.02 2.62 -15.76
C ASP A 100 -0.66 1.27 -15.50
N LEU A 101 -1.25 1.14 -14.31
CA LEU A 101 -2.01 0.00 -13.83
C LEU A 101 -3.47 0.39 -13.49
N SER A 102 -3.91 1.56 -13.96
CA SER A 102 -5.26 2.05 -13.67
C SER A 102 -6.35 1.16 -14.28
N TYR A 103 -7.54 1.25 -13.71
CA TYR A 103 -8.71 0.47 -14.17
C TYR A 103 -8.41 -1.04 -14.22
N ASN A 104 -7.93 -1.58 -13.12
CA ASN A 104 -7.71 -3.01 -12.90
C ASN A 104 -8.46 -3.48 -11.65
N ASN A 105 -8.22 -4.69 -11.22
CA ASN A 105 -8.81 -5.26 -10.01
C ASN A 105 -7.76 -5.55 -8.93
N LEU A 106 -6.72 -4.71 -8.86
CA LEU A 106 -5.65 -4.89 -7.88
C LEU A 106 -6.20 -4.79 -6.46
N THR A 107 -5.68 -5.63 -5.55
CA THR A 107 -6.07 -5.65 -4.14
C THR A 107 -4.99 -5.08 -3.22
N ARG A 108 -3.74 -5.20 -3.61
CA ARG A 108 -2.57 -4.77 -2.83
C ARG A 108 -1.38 -4.42 -3.72
N VAL A 109 -0.51 -3.57 -3.18
CA VAL A 109 0.83 -3.29 -3.73
C VAL A 109 1.86 -3.76 -2.69
N THR A 110 2.68 -4.74 -3.06
CA THR A 110 3.73 -5.29 -2.19
C THR A 110 5.04 -4.50 -2.31
N TYR A 111 5.88 -4.61 -1.29
CA TYR A 111 7.16 -3.91 -1.21
C TYR A 111 8.07 -4.19 -2.42
N ASP A 112 8.21 -5.44 -2.79
CA ASP A 112 9.17 -5.94 -3.79
C ASP A 112 8.66 -5.84 -5.24
N LEU A 113 7.40 -5.43 -5.44
CA LEU A 113 6.83 -5.25 -6.76
C LEU A 113 7.49 -4.08 -7.52
N LEU A 114 7.66 -2.93 -6.84
CA LEU A 114 8.10 -1.67 -7.46
C LEU A 114 9.56 -1.33 -7.17
N GLN A 115 10.16 -1.89 -6.13
CA GLN A 115 11.52 -1.56 -5.67
C GLN A 115 12.60 -1.59 -6.78
N PRO A 116 12.54 -2.50 -7.77
CA PRO A 116 13.55 -2.55 -8.83
C PRO A 116 13.49 -1.38 -9.81
N ALA A 117 12.35 -0.70 -9.90
CA ALA A 117 12.09 0.36 -10.88
C ALA A 117 12.56 1.75 -10.38
N GLN A 118 13.86 1.89 -10.05
CA GLN A 118 14.42 3.13 -9.48
C GLN A 118 14.29 4.36 -10.38
N ASN A 119 14.07 4.18 -11.68
CA ASN A 119 13.85 5.25 -12.65
C ASN A 119 12.36 5.62 -12.81
N LEU A 120 11.47 4.99 -12.04
CA LEU A 120 10.03 5.21 -12.16
C LEU A 120 9.68 6.65 -11.75
N ALA A 121 9.26 7.43 -12.75
CA ALA A 121 8.88 8.82 -12.59
C ALA A 121 7.37 9.01 -12.46
N ARG A 122 6.58 8.12 -13.07
CA ARG A 122 5.13 8.19 -13.07
C ARG A 122 4.52 6.82 -12.79
N LEU A 123 3.71 6.74 -11.72
CA LEU A 123 2.96 5.56 -11.31
C LEU A 123 1.48 5.90 -11.22
N ILE A 124 0.65 5.17 -11.97
CA ILE A 124 -0.80 5.33 -11.97
C ILE A 124 -1.42 4.02 -11.51
N LEU A 125 -2.11 4.09 -10.37
CA LEU A 125 -2.81 2.97 -9.74
C LEU A 125 -4.31 3.26 -9.57
N SER A 126 -4.80 4.34 -10.18
CA SER A 126 -6.19 4.79 -9.98
C SER A 126 -7.22 3.80 -10.50
N HIS A 127 -8.45 3.89 -9.97
CA HIS A 127 -9.59 3.04 -10.38
C HIS A 127 -9.32 1.52 -10.21
N ASN A 128 -8.74 1.16 -9.06
CA ASN A 128 -8.67 -0.21 -8.57
C ASN A 128 -9.50 -0.31 -7.27
N PRO A 129 -10.81 -0.50 -7.34
CA PRO A 129 -11.69 -0.39 -6.16
C PRO A 129 -11.38 -1.42 -5.07
N GLY A 130 -10.72 -2.54 -5.42
CA GLY A 130 -10.21 -3.54 -4.48
C GLY A 130 -8.92 -3.16 -3.77
N LEU A 131 -8.17 -2.14 -4.28
CA LEU A 131 -6.87 -1.76 -3.73
C LEU A 131 -7.04 -1.04 -2.40
N SER A 132 -6.88 -1.79 -1.33
CA SER A 132 -7.03 -1.33 0.04
C SER A 132 -5.70 -1.32 0.83
N VAL A 133 -4.67 -1.98 0.32
CA VAL A 133 -3.38 -2.13 1.00
C VAL A 133 -2.22 -1.75 0.09
N ILE A 134 -1.42 -0.79 0.53
CA ILE A 134 -0.10 -0.50 -0.01
C ILE A 134 0.91 -0.78 1.10
N ALA A 135 1.87 -1.66 0.84
CA ALA A 135 2.88 -2.01 1.84
C ALA A 135 3.66 -0.76 2.28
N PRO A 136 3.98 -0.61 3.57
CA PRO A 136 4.57 0.61 4.13
C PRO A 136 5.79 1.13 3.36
N GLN A 137 6.62 0.24 2.86
CA GLN A 137 7.86 0.58 2.16
C GLN A 137 7.76 0.42 0.62
N ALA A 138 6.56 0.17 0.07
CA ALA A 138 6.39 -0.12 -1.36
C ALA A 138 6.87 1.00 -2.29
N LEU A 139 6.86 2.25 -1.82
CA LEU A 139 7.23 3.44 -2.59
C LEU A 139 8.59 4.04 -2.18
N SER A 140 9.23 3.53 -1.12
CA SER A 140 10.49 4.11 -0.57
C SER A 140 11.70 3.98 -1.50
N GLY A 141 11.67 3.04 -2.42
CA GLY A 141 12.77 2.79 -3.38
C GLY A 141 12.65 3.53 -4.71
N LEU A 142 11.80 4.57 -4.81
CA LEU A 142 11.46 5.26 -6.06
C LEU A 142 11.91 6.73 -6.04
N PRO A 143 13.22 7.03 -6.06
CA PRO A 143 13.75 8.39 -5.88
C PRO A 143 13.36 9.34 -7.02
N GLN A 144 13.03 8.82 -8.19
CA GLN A 144 12.64 9.61 -9.36
C GLN A 144 11.12 9.80 -9.49
N LEU A 145 10.33 9.31 -8.52
CA LEU A 145 8.88 9.42 -8.60
C LEU A 145 8.43 10.89 -8.46
N HIS A 146 7.76 11.41 -9.49
CA HIS A 146 7.24 12.77 -9.57
C HIS A 146 5.72 12.82 -9.61
N TYR A 147 5.07 11.72 -10.02
CA TYR A 147 3.63 11.63 -10.10
C TYR A 147 3.13 10.28 -9.61
N LEU A 148 2.22 10.31 -8.65
CA LEU A 148 1.56 9.15 -8.06
C LEU A 148 0.04 9.36 -8.06
N ASP A 149 -0.68 8.50 -8.78
CA ASP A 149 -2.14 8.54 -8.79
C ASP A 149 -2.71 7.34 -8.01
N LEU A 150 -3.29 7.63 -6.85
CA LEU A 150 -3.97 6.69 -5.97
C LEU A 150 -5.49 6.94 -5.93
N SER A 151 -6.03 7.74 -6.84
CA SER A 151 -7.44 8.11 -6.82
C SER A 151 -8.37 6.94 -7.14
N HIS A 152 -9.60 6.99 -6.63
CA HIS A 152 -10.65 6.00 -6.93
C HIS A 152 -10.26 4.55 -6.62
N ASN A 153 -9.65 4.32 -5.47
CA ASN A 153 -9.30 3.01 -4.95
C ASN A 153 -10.13 2.67 -3.69
N GLY A 154 -9.78 1.59 -3.01
CA GLY A 154 -10.38 1.17 -1.74
C GLY A 154 -9.59 1.58 -0.51
N LEU A 155 -8.74 2.61 -0.60
CA LEU A 155 -7.88 3.03 0.49
C LEU A 155 -8.66 3.75 1.59
N THR A 156 -8.50 3.31 2.84
CA THR A 156 -9.14 3.94 4.00
C THR A 156 -8.18 4.80 4.80
N PHE A 157 -6.88 4.55 4.71
CA PHE A 157 -5.80 5.33 5.34
C PHE A 157 -4.48 5.13 4.60
N LEU A 158 -3.48 5.99 4.86
CA LEU A 158 -2.08 5.80 4.49
C LEU A 158 -1.21 5.92 5.74
N GLY A 159 -0.35 4.94 5.95
CA GLY A 159 0.54 4.89 7.11
C GLY A 159 1.70 5.88 7.00
N GLN A 160 2.28 6.26 8.15
CA GLN A 160 3.40 7.21 8.25
C GLN A 160 4.60 6.76 7.42
N GLU A 161 4.98 5.48 7.51
CA GLU A 161 6.15 4.94 6.79
C GLU A 161 6.03 5.06 5.26
N LEU A 162 4.80 4.87 4.72
CA LEU A 162 4.54 5.05 3.30
C LEU A 162 4.73 6.50 2.88
N LEU A 163 4.18 7.44 3.67
CA LEU A 163 4.24 8.87 3.41
C LEU A 163 5.67 9.43 3.51
N ASP A 164 6.43 8.95 4.50
CA ASP A 164 7.84 9.31 4.70
C ASP A 164 8.73 8.78 3.58
N GLY A 165 8.34 7.67 2.95
CA GLY A 165 9.03 7.08 1.80
C GLY A 165 8.83 7.83 0.48
N LEU A 166 7.90 8.78 0.42
CA LEU A 166 7.61 9.53 -0.81
C LEU A 166 8.66 10.62 -1.08
N PRO A 167 9.17 10.73 -2.32
CA PRO A 167 10.10 11.81 -2.69
C PRO A 167 9.52 13.20 -2.44
N ALA A 168 10.40 14.15 -2.13
CA ALA A 168 10.01 15.53 -1.84
C ALA A 168 9.29 16.25 -3.01
N SER A 169 9.48 15.81 -4.24
CA SER A 169 8.92 16.44 -5.45
C SER A 169 7.66 15.75 -5.98
N VAL A 170 7.18 14.66 -5.35
CA VAL A 170 6.06 13.89 -5.88
C VAL A 170 4.74 14.67 -5.80
N SER A 171 3.98 14.68 -6.89
CA SER A 171 2.57 15.09 -6.90
C SER A 171 1.70 13.86 -6.67
N VAL A 172 0.75 13.93 -5.73
CA VAL A 172 -0.09 12.79 -5.33
C VAL A 172 -1.57 13.13 -5.55
N ARG A 173 -2.31 12.18 -6.15
CA ARG A 173 -3.77 12.22 -6.26
C ARG A 173 -4.41 11.20 -5.31
N LEU A 174 -5.42 11.65 -4.56
CA LEU A 174 -6.03 10.92 -3.46
C LEU A 174 -7.56 10.85 -3.54
N ALA A 175 -8.19 11.55 -4.47
CA ALA A 175 -9.65 11.64 -4.59
C ALA A 175 -10.33 10.28 -4.72
N GLY A 176 -11.61 10.20 -4.37
CA GLY A 176 -12.44 9.03 -4.64
C GLY A 176 -12.10 7.77 -3.85
N ASN A 177 -11.32 7.87 -2.76
CA ASN A 177 -11.08 6.77 -1.82
C ASN A 177 -12.04 6.85 -0.62
N PRO A 178 -12.39 5.72 0.00
CA PRO A 178 -13.27 5.70 1.19
C PRO A 178 -12.48 6.02 2.47
N TRP A 179 -11.93 7.23 2.59
CA TRP A 179 -11.09 7.65 3.70
C TRP A 179 -11.82 7.54 5.05
N PHE A 180 -11.23 6.82 6.00
CA PHE A 180 -11.73 6.73 7.37
C PHE A 180 -11.01 7.76 8.26
N CYS A 181 -11.66 8.90 8.50
CA CYS A 181 -11.11 10.04 9.23
C CYS A 181 -11.13 9.84 10.77
N GLY A 182 -10.58 8.75 11.23
CA GLY A 182 -10.29 8.47 12.64
C GLY A 182 -8.82 8.75 12.99
N CYS A 183 -8.36 8.22 14.11
CA CYS A 183 -6.98 8.43 14.60
C CYS A 183 -5.88 7.96 13.62
N THR A 184 -6.17 6.96 12.81
CA THR A 184 -5.25 6.46 11.77
C THR A 184 -5.02 7.46 10.63
N MET A 185 -5.87 8.49 10.50
CA MET A 185 -5.77 9.53 9.49
C MET A 185 -4.74 10.62 9.83
N VAL A 186 -4.36 10.76 11.10
CA VAL A 186 -3.46 11.83 11.58
C VAL A 186 -2.14 11.91 10.78
N PRO A 187 -1.46 10.81 10.43
CA PRO A 187 -0.27 10.87 9.59
C PRO A 187 -0.52 11.51 8.23
N LEU A 188 -1.58 11.11 7.53
CA LEU A 188 -1.93 11.67 6.22
C LEU A 188 -2.27 13.15 6.31
N LEU A 189 -3.01 13.58 7.33
CA LEU A 189 -3.33 14.99 7.56
C LEU A 189 -2.08 15.84 7.75
N LYS A 190 -1.14 15.38 8.58
CA LYS A 190 0.15 16.08 8.80
C LYS A 190 0.94 16.19 7.51
N TRP A 191 1.01 15.10 6.79
CA TRP A 191 1.73 15.05 5.52
C TRP A 191 1.11 16.02 4.50
N VAL A 192 -0.23 15.99 4.34
CA VAL A 192 -0.97 16.87 3.44
C VAL A 192 -0.81 18.34 3.85
N ALA A 193 -0.94 18.68 5.12
CA ALA A 193 -0.76 20.05 5.62
C ALA A 193 0.61 20.62 5.27
N SER A 194 1.66 19.77 5.32
CA SER A 194 3.03 20.15 4.95
C SER A 194 3.27 20.16 3.42
N ASN A 195 2.35 19.58 2.63
CA ASN A 195 2.56 19.31 1.20
C ASN A 195 1.35 19.70 0.32
N LEU A 196 0.57 20.69 0.72
CA LEU A 196 -0.66 21.11 0.04
C LEU A 196 -0.48 21.31 -1.48
N GLN A 197 0.63 21.92 -1.89
CA GLN A 197 0.90 22.18 -3.31
C GLN A 197 1.05 20.91 -4.16
N ARG A 198 1.36 19.78 -3.51
CA ARG A 198 1.53 18.48 -4.17
C ARG A 198 0.21 17.74 -4.37
N CYS A 199 -0.83 18.12 -3.62
CA CYS A 199 -2.17 17.50 -3.64
C CYS A 199 -3.21 18.40 -4.33
N ASN A 200 -2.81 19.50 -4.93
CA ASN A 200 -3.72 20.56 -5.42
C ASN A 200 -4.68 20.15 -6.55
N SER A 201 -4.40 19.06 -7.27
CA SER A 201 -5.20 18.69 -8.44
C SER A 201 -6.60 18.16 -8.10
N ASP A 202 -6.78 17.59 -6.89
CA ASP A 202 -8.02 16.94 -6.48
C ASP A 202 -8.41 17.17 -5.02
N SER A 203 -7.81 18.18 -4.39
CA SER A 203 -7.99 18.47 -2.97
C SER A 203 -9.46 18.64 -2.53
N ARG A 204 -10.32 19.15 -3.41
CA ARG A 204 -11.74 19.35 -3.10
C ARG A 204 -12.57 18.05 -3.14
N GLU A 205 -12.06 17.01 -3.77
CA GLU A 205 -12.72 15.73 -3.97
C GLU A 205 -12.25 14.67 -2.98
N VAL A 206 -11.36 15.04 -2.05
CA VAL A 206 -10.88 14.14 -0.99
C VAL A 206 -11.76 14.33 0.24
N GLU A 207 -12.70 13.42 0.46
CA GLU A 207 -13.69 13.50 1.52
C GLU A 207 -13.62 12.30 2.47
N CYS A 208 -14.05 12.50 3.70
CA CYS A 208 -14.21 11.44 4.69
C CYS A 208 -15.42 10.56 4.36
N ALA A 209 -15.22 9.26 4.23
CA ALA A 209 -16.29 8.28 4.11
C ALA A 209 -16.80 7.81 5.49
N GLY A 210 -16.03 7.98 6.54
CA GLY A 210 -16.34 7.65 7.93
C GLY A 210 -15.36 8.28 8.93
N PRO A 211 -15.63 8.20 10.20
CA PRO A 211 -16.90 7.76 10.84
C PRO A 211 -18.08 8.67 10.53
N ALA A 212 -19.28 8.30 11.00
CA ALA A 212 -20.56 8.98 10.64
C ALA A 212 -20.56 10.47 10.92
N GLU A 213 -19.91 10.90 12.00
CA GLU A 213 -19.84 12.28 12.49
C GLU A 213 -19.11 13.23 11.55
N VAL A 214 -18.20 12.69 10.72
CA VAL A 214 -17.37 13.49 9.79
C VAL A 214 -17.58 13.06 8.33
N LYS A 215 -18.53 12.21 8.06
CA LYS A 215 -18.81 11.74 6.70
C LYS A 215 -19.18 12.90 5.76
N GLY A 216 -18.55 12.95 4.58
CA GLY A 216 -18.73 14.01 3.58
C GLY A 216 -17.98 15.30 3.89
N ILE A 217 -17.21 15.36 4.99
CA ILE A 217 -16.35 16.51 5.27
C ILE A 217 -15.09 16.39 4.42
N PRO A 218 -14.71 17.45 3.68
CA PRO A 218 -13.46 17.46 2.93
C PRO A 218 -12.25 17.27 3.87
N LEU A 219 -11.37 16.34 3.55
CA LEU A 219 -10.20 16.00 4.37
C LEU A 219 -9.34 17.21 4.71
N PHE A 220 -9.18 18.12 3.76
CA PHE A 220 -8.34 19.31 3.89
C PHE A 220 -8.91 20.39 4.82
N THR A 221 -10.16 20.26 5.26
CA THR A 221 -10.77 21.14 6.25
C THR A 221 -10.55 20.65 7.68
N LEU A 222 -10.13 19.39 7.86
CA LEU A 222 -9.81 18.82 9.14
C LEU A 222 -8.43 19.29 9.60
N THR A 223 -8.31 19.56 10.90
CA THR A 223 -7.06 19.96 11.54
C THR A 223 -6.67 18.92 12.60
N GLU A 224 -5.44 19.00 13.12
CA GLU A 224 -5.03 18.16 14.24
C GLU A 224 -5.94 18.32 15.47
N GLU A 225 -6.56 19.49 15.63
CA GLU A 225 -7.53 19.79 16.67
C GLU A 225 -8.78 18.88 16.59
N SER A 226 -9.19 18.50 15.37
CA SER A 226 -10.30 17.58 15.14
C SER A 226 -10.02 16.16 15.69
N PHE A 227 -8.75 15.87 15.98
CA PHE A 227 -8.26 14.58 16.49
C PHE A 227 -7.63 14.66 17.89
N LYS A 228 -7.99 15.67 18.69
CA LYS A 228 -7.48 15.80 20.08
C LYS A 228 -7.68 14.54 20.90
N ALA A 229 -8.82 13.86 20.75
CA ALA A 229 -9.11 12.61 21.43
C ALA A 229 -8.13 11.47 21.10
N CYS A 230 -7.41 11.57 19.97
CA CYS A 230 -6.40 10.58 19.55
C CYS A 230 -5.04 10.79 20.25
N ARG A 231 -4.86 11.93 20.92
CA ARG A 231 -3.66 12.23 21.70
C ARG A 231 -3.88 11.84 23.16
N PHE A 232 -4.06 10.56 23.44
CA PHE A 232 -3.99 10.07 24.81
C PHE A 232 -2.53 10.09 25.26
N SER A 233 -2.02 11.26 25.62
CA SER A 233 -0.83 11.38 26.47
C SER A 233 -1.33 11.46 27.92
N LEU A 234 -1.14 10.41 28.69
CA LEU A 234 -1.30 10.46 30.13
C LEU A 234 -0.41 11.59 30.64
N THR A 235 -1.03 12.56 31.31
CA THR A 235 -0.29 13.65 32.00
C THR A 235 0.41 13.07 33.23
N LEU A 236 1.37 13.79 33.78
CA LEU A 236 2.00 13.41 35.05
C LEU A 236 0.95 13.20 36.15
N ASP A 237 -0.12 14.03 36.16
CA ASP A 237 -1.21 13.93 37.11
C ASP A 237 -2.02 12.65 36.92
N ASP A 238 -2.22 12.18 35.70
CA ASP A 238 -2.88 10.91 35.41
C ASP A 238 -2.03 9.73 35.93
N TYR A 239 -0.70 9.77 35.73
CA TYR A 239 0.20 8.74 36.27
C TYR A 239 0.18 8.75 37.82
N LEU A 240 0.20 9.92 38.44
CA LEU A 240 0.12 10.06 39.90
C LEU A 240 -1.22 9.56 40.43
N PHE A 241 -2.32 9.87 39.75
CA PHE A 241 -3.65 9.37 40.09
C PHE A 241 -3.74 7.85 40.00
N ILE A 242 -3.27 7.25 38.89
CA ILE A 242 -3.25 5.79 38.72
C ILE A 242 -2.38 5.11 39.78
N ALA A 243 -1.20 5.68 40.07
CA ALA A 243 -0.33 5.19 41.14
C ALA A 243 -0.99 5.26 42.51
N PHE A 244 -1.66 6.37 42.80
CA PHE A 244 -2.40 6.57 44.08
C PHE A 244 -3.55 5.56 44.22
N VAL A 245 -4.37 5.38 43.18
CA VAL A 245 -5.45 4.39 43.19
C VAL A 245 -4.89 2.97 43.37
N GLY A 246 -3.81 2.61 42.68
CA GLY A 246 -3.14 1.33 42.86
C GLY A 246 -2.62 1.09 44.28
N PHE A 247 -2.06 2.13 44.89
CA PHE A 247 -1.59 2.09 46.27
C PHE A 247 -2.74 1.89 47.27
N VAL A 248 -3.85 2.64 47.11
CA VAL A 248 -5.04 2.52 47.98
C VAL A 248 -5.66 1.11 47.87
N VAL A 249 -5.76 0.56 46.64
CA VAL A 249 -6.29 -0.79 46.44
C VAL A 249 -5.38 -1.84 47.06
N SER A 250 -4.06 -1.66 46.98
CA SER A 250 -3.09 -2.57 47.63
C SER A 250 -3.24 -2.56 49.17
N ILE A 251 -3.36 -1.38 49.77
CA ILE A 251 -3.55 -1.27 51.24
C ILE A 251 -4.87 -1.93 51.63
N ALA A 252 -5.96 -1.66 50.90
CA ALA A 252 -7.27 -2.24 51.18
C ALA A 252 -7.22 -3.77 51.08
N SER A 253 -6.52 -4.33 50.11
CA SER A 253 -6.32 -5.77 49.94
C SER A 253 -5.55 -6.40 51.12
N VAL A 254 -4.47 -5.75 51.56
CA VAL A 254 -3.69 -6.21 52.71
C VAL A 254 -4.51 -6.17 53.98
N ALA A 255 -5.28 -5.07 54.21
CA ALA A 255 -6.14 -4.91 55.40
C ALA A 255 -7.24 -5.97 55.43
N THR A 256 -7.88 -6.25 54.29
CA THR A 256 -8.91 -7.30 54.20
C THR A 256 -8.35 -8.69 54.46
N ASN A 257 -7.18 -9.01 53.94
CA ASN A 257 -6.52 -10.28 54.19
C ASN A 257 -6.12 -10.43 55.66
N PHE A 258 -5.65 -9.34 56.29
CA PHE A 258 -5.31 -9.33 57.71
C PHE A 258 -6.55 -9.57 58.58
N LEU A 259 -7.66 -8.88 58.30
CA LEU A 259 -8.93 -9.05 58.99
C LEU A 259 -9.48 -10.48 58.85
N LEU A 260 -9.44 -11.04 57.64
CA LEU A 260 -9.83 -12.41 57.38
C LEU A 260 -8.95 -13.42 58.16
N GLY A 261 -7.65 -13.14 58.26
CA GLY A 261 -6.73 -13.95 59.08
C GLY A 261 -7.06 -13.89 60.56
N ILE A 262 -7.40 -12.74 61.09
CA ILE A 262 -7.83 -12.56 62.50
C ILE A 262 -9.14 -13.31 62.74
N THR A 263 -10.14 -13.13 61.88
CA THR A 263 -11.45 -13.84 62.04
C THR A 263 -11.30 -15.33 61.95
N ALA A 264 -10.52 -15.86 61.03
CA ALA A 264 -10.24 -17.30 60.93
C ALA A 264 -9.56 -17.86 62.20
N ASN A 265 -8.59 -17.09 62.75
CA ASN A 265 -7.89 -17.47 63.96
C ASN A 265 -8.79 -17.41 65.18
N CYS A 266 -9.68 -16.43 65.28
CA CYS A 266 -10.71 -16.33 66.32
C CYS A 266 -11.69 -17.51 66.27
N CYS A 267 -12.22 -17.84 65.09
CA CYS A 267 -13.10 -19.02 64.92
C CYS A 267 -12.43 -20.33 65.31
N HIS A 268 -11.16 -20.50 64.92
CA HIS A 268 -10.38 -21.69 65.31
C HIS A 268 -10.17 -21.82 66.86
N ARG A 269 -9.92 -20.66 67.53
CA ARG A 269 -9.81 -20.68 68.99
C ARG A 269 -11.14 -20.99 69.68
N TRP A 270 -12.24 -20.47 69.16
CA TRP A 270 -13.60 -20.76 69.66
C TRP A 270 -13.95 -22.24 69.49
N SER A 271 -13.67 -22.83 68.35
CA SER A 271 -13.90 -24.26 68.10
C SER A 271 -13.13 -25.16 69.08
N LYS A 272 -11.87 -24.83 69.37
CA LYS A 272 -11.07 -25.56 70.35
C LYS A 272 -11.60 -25.39 71.79
N ALA A 273 -12.05 -24.18 72.15
CA ALA A 273 -12.60 -23.96 73.49
C ALA A 273 -13.92 -24.73 73.75
N SER A 274 -14.76 -24.88 72.69
CA SER A 274 -15.99 -25.65 72.79
C SER A 274 -15.74 -27.18 72.87
N GLU A 275 -14.66 -27.70 72.30
CA GLU A 275 -14.26 -29.10 72.45
C GLU A 275 -13.68 -29.44 73.81
N GLU A 276 -13.08 -28.46 74.51
CA GLU A 276 -12.56 -28.66 75.87
C GLU A 276 -13.66 -28.58 76.96
N GLU A 277 -14.83 -27.99 76.68
CA GLU A 277 -15.98 -27.96 77.60
C GLU A 277 -16.87 -29.23 77.52
N GLU A 278 -16.76 -30.03 76.49
CA GLU A 278 -17.52 -31.27 76.33
C GLU A 278 -16.79 -32.54 76.85
N MET A 279 -15.59 -32.43 77.40
CA MET A 279 -14.86 -33.53 78.07
C MET A 279 -14.91 -33.39 79.57
#